data_44f9621c8201175283a8fc3948a758dd
#
_entry.id   44f9621c8201175283a8fc3948a758dd
#
_cell.length_a   1.000
_cell.length_b   1.000
_cell.length_c   1.000
_cell.angle_alpha   90.00
_cell.angle_beta   90.00
_cell.angle_gamma   90.00
#
_symmetry.space_group_name_H-M   'P 1'
#
loop_
_entity.id
_entity.type
_entity.pdbx_description
1 polymer ?
#
loop_
_entity_poly.entity_id
_entity_poly.type
_entity_poly.pdbx_seq_one_letter_code
_entity_poly.pdbx_strand_id
1 'polypeptide(L)'
;TTCEICEICPIRAQARFGHCIAKCDSTLYMYGGRTMTGAIESFMQFDGTPLLWRSVPADGDTPGSRVSHRTLLIGHYMYVLGGGSGSRSFNDLRRLDLYTMRWELMPTRGEARPPLLPTTTPTHEVYYACRYTMPCR
;
A
#
# COMPACT_ATOMS: atom_id res chain seq x y z
N THR A 1 -17.05 26.09 -2.73
CA THR A 1 -16.09 26.81 -3.58
C THR A 1 -15.24 25.77 -4.30
N THR A 2 -15.64 25.44 -5.52
CA THR A 2 -14.90 24.58 -6.44
C THR A 2 -13.62 25.32 -6.84
N CYS A 3 -12.49 24.72 -6.53
CA CYS A 3 -11.20 25.24 -6.95
C CYS A 3 -11.07 25.04 -8.46
N GLU A 4 -11.10 26.11 -9.23
CA GLU A 4 -10.96 26.10 -10.70
C GLU A 4 -9.60 25.54 -11.19
N ILE A 5 -8.65 25.34 -10.28
CA ILE A 5 -7.34 24.71 -10.57
C ILE A 5 -7.44 23.18 -10.68
N CYS A 6 -8.61 22.59 -10.41
CA CYS A 6 -8.77 21.13 -10.30
C CYS A 6 -9.11 20.42 -11.61
N GLU A 7 -9.35 21.14 -12.71
CA GLU A 7 -9.54 20.51 -14.01
C GLU A 7 -8.24 20.02 -14.65
N ILE A 8 -7.08 20.51 -14.16
CA ILE A 8 -5.77 20.15 -14.69
C ILE A 8 -5.02 19.16 -13.80
N CYS A 9 -5.60 18.81 -12.62
CA CYS A 9 -4.95 17.90 -11.69
C CYS A 9 -5.52 16.49 -11.87
N PRO A 10 -4.89 15.63 -12.68
CA PRO A 10 -5.53 14.42 -13.20
C PRO A 10 -5.85 13.37 -12.14
N ILE A 11 -5.24 13.39 -10.95
CA ILE A 11 -5.60 12.40 -9.91
C ILE A 11 -5.32 12.97 -8.52
N ARG A 12 -6.37 13.35 -7.80
CA ARG A 12 -6.29 13.52 -6.36
C ARG A 12 -6.25 12.13 -5.71
N ALA A 13 -5.28 11.92 -4.83
CA ALA A 13 -5.37 10.79 -3.93
C ALA A 13 -6.68 10.94 -3.14
N GLN A 14 -7.65 10.11 -3.45
CA GLN A 14 -8.94 10.12 -2.77
C GLN A 14 -8.75 9.90 -1.27
N ALA A 15 -9.45 10.66 -0.43
CA ALA A 15 -9.41 10.51 1.02
C ALA A 15 -9.68 9.05 1.41
N ARG A 16 -8.77 8.47 2.17
CA ARG A 16 -8.78 7.04 2.52
C ARG A 16 -8.10 6.79 3.86
N PHE A 17 -8.39 5.64 4.45
CA PHE A 17 -7.71 5.16 5.65
C PHE A 17 -7.29 3.69 5.49
N GLY A 18 -6.40 3.21 6.36
CA GLY A 18 -5.91 1.84 6.30
C GLY A 18 -5.03 1.52 5.09
N HIS A 19 -4.56 2.54 4.37
CA HIS A 19 -3.54 2.42 3.34
C HIS A 19 -2.14 2.31 3.95
N CYS A 20 -1.18 1.86 3.17
CA CYS A 20 0.23 1.91 3.52
C CYS A 20 1.01 2.75 2.53
N ILE A 21 2.06 3.39 3.04
CA ILE A 21 3.00 4.18 2.25
C ILE A 21 4.39 3.60 2.44
N ALA A 22 5.12 3.44 1.34
CA ALA A 22 6.54 3.11 1.34
C ALA A 22 7.31 4.21 0.61
N LYS A 23 8.51 4.51 1.09
CA LYS A 23 9.39 5.52 0.49
C LYS A 23 10.58 4.84 -0.16
N CYS A 24 10.83 5.14 -1.42
CA CYS A 24 12.04 4.80 -2.14
C CYS A 24 12.67 6.07 -2.70
N ASP A 25 13.87 6.40 -2.25
CA ASP A 25 14.57 7.64 -2.59
C ASP A 25 13.68 8.88 -2.34
N SER A 26 13.37 9.65 -3.38
CA SER A 26 12.48 10.82 -3.33
C SER A 26 11.01 10.50 -3.61
N THR A 27 10.69 9.23 -3.91
CA THR A 27 9.36 8.80 -4.33
C THR A 27 8.62 8.11 -3.19
N LEU A 28 7.34 8.45 -3.01
CA LEU A 28 6.44 7.74 -2.12
C LEU A 28 5.50 6.86 -2.94
N TYR A 29 5.33 5.63 -2.49
CA TYR A 29 4.38 4.68 -3.07
C TYR A 29 3.28 4.40 -2.07
N MET A 30 2.04 4.49 -2.50
CA MET A 30 0.86 4.21 -1.68
C MET A 30 0.03 3.10 -2.30
N TYR A 31 -0.38 2.13 -1.48
CA TYR A 31 -1.23 1.03 -1.91
C TYR A 31 -2.48 0.90 -1.06
N GLY A 32 -3.60 0.59 -1.73
CA GLY A 32 -4.85 0.19 -1.11
C GLY A 32 -5.51 1.25 -0.24
N GLY A 33 -6.15 0.79 0.79
CA GLY A 33 -6.93 1.58 1.74
C GLY A 33 -8.44 1.46 1.51
N ARG A 34 -9.20 2.19 2.31
CA ARG A 34 -10.66 2.24 2.25
C ARG A 34 -11.15 3.67 2.11
N THR A 35 -12.05 3.87 1.20
CA THR A 35 -12.80 5.11 1.00
C THR A 35 -14.22 4.96 1.56
N MET A 36 -15.05 5.98 1.38
CA MET A 36 -16.47 5.92 1.75
C MET A 36 -17.23 4.83 0.99
N THR A 37 -16.75 4.41 -0.18
CA THR A 37 -17.38 3.38 -1.03
C THR A 37 -16.87 1.96 -0.75
N GLY A 38 -15.80 1.79 0.02
CA GLY A 38 -15.24 0.50 0.36
C GLY A 38 -13.73 0.42 0.19
N ALA A 39 -13.19 -0.80 0.36
CA ALA A 39 -11.78 -1.07 0.10
C ALA A 39 -11.49 -0.92 -1.39
N ILE A 40 -10.34 -0.34 -1.70
CA ILE A 40 -9.93 -0.05 -3.07
C ILE A 40 -8.61 -0.73 -3.42
N GLU A 41 -8.50 -1.10 -4.68
CA GLU A 41 -7.23 -1.45 -5.30
C GLU A 41 -6.68 -0.21 -6.00
N SER A 42 -5.71 0.42 -5.40
CA SER A 42 -5.13 1.65 -5.92
C SER A 42 -3.65 1.66 -5.60
N PHE A 43 -2.82 1.69 -6.62
CA PHE A 43 -1.39 1.89 -6.50
C PHE A 43 -1.03 3.27 -7.04
N MET A 44 -0.44 4.08 -6.18
CA MET A 44 -0.14 5.48 -6.49
C MET A 44 1.29 5.82 -6.13
N GLN A 45 1.84 6.70 -6.91
CA GLN A 45 3.18 7.26 -6.75
C GLN A 45 3.08 8.76 -6.51
N PHE A 46 3.88 9.27 -5.60
CA PHE A 46 4.07 10.70 -5.37
C PHE A 46 5.52 11.06 -5.62
N ASP A 47 5.72 11.93 -6.59
CA ASP A 47 7.01 12.52 -6.88
C ASP A 47 7.05 13.94 -6.33
N GLY A 48 8.21 14.33 -5.82
CA GLY A 48 8.38 15.66 -5.24
C GLY A 48 8.27 16.82 -6.23
N THR A 49 8.27 16.54 -7.54
CA THR A 49 8.20 17.57 -8.58
C THR A 49 7.48 17.06 -9.84
N PRO A 50 6.29 17.53 -10.16
CA PRO A 50 5.38 18.36 -9.34
C PRO A 50 4.83 17.54 -8.16
N LEU A 51 4.41 18.20 -7.06
CA LEU A 51 3.84 17.59 -5.87
C LEU A 51 2.47 16.94 -6.14
N LEU A 52 2.46 15.86 -6.91
CA LEU A 52 1.25 15.21 -7.40
C LEU A 52 1.29 13.70 -7.15
N TRP A 53 0.15 13.17 -6.74
CA TRP A 53 -0.11 11.74 -6.76
C TRP A 53 -0.47 11.31 -8.17
N ARG A 54 0.14 10.24 -8.65
CA ARG A 54 -0.17 9.60 -9.92
C ARG A 54 -0.59 8.17 -9.70
N SER A 55 -1.60 7.72 -10.42
CA SER A 55 -1.89 6.29 -10.53
C SER A 55 -0.80 5.61 -11.34
N VAL A 56 -0.30 4.51 -10.84
CA VAL A 56 0.73 3.72 -11.50
C VAL A 56 0.14 2.40 -11.97
N PRO A 57 0.14 2.13 -13.27
CA PRO A 57 -0.28 0.83 -13.77
C PRO A 57 0.75 -0.23 -13.34
N ALA A 58 0.25 -1.33 -12.82
CA ALA A 58 1.07 -2.48 -12.47
C ALA A 58 0.31 -3.76 -12.80
N ASP A 59 1.02 -4.72 -13.38
CA ASP A 59 0.47 -5.97 -13.86
C ASP A 59 0.79 -7.14 -12.92
N GLY A 60 0.32 -8.32 -13.27
CA GLY A 60 0.62 -9.58 -12.60
C GLY A 60 -0.34 -9.91 -11.45
N ASP A 61 0.17 -10.59 -10.43
CA ASP A 61 -0.62 -11.06 -9.28
C ASP A 61 -0.83 -9.93 -8.27
N THR A 62 -1.65 -8.96 -8.62
CA THR A 62 -1.92 -7.79 -7.77
C THR A 62 -2.47 -8.20 -6.41
N PRO A 63 -2.18 -7.44 -5.34
CA PRO A 63 -2.72 -7.75 -4.02
C PRO A 63 -4.25 -7.63 -3.92
N GLY A 64 -4.88 -6.93 -4.85
CA GLY A 64 -6.31 -6.62 -4.81
C GLY A 64 -6.67 -5.56 -3.77
N SER A 65 -7.95 -5.22 -3.68
CA SER A 65 -8.44 -4.22 -2.74
C SER A 65 -8.28 -4.71 -1.29
N ARG A 66 -7.57 -3.94 -0.47
CA ARG A 66 -7.29 -4.28 0.93
C ARG A 66 -7.02 -3.08 1.81
N VAL A 67 -7.27 -3.26 3.10
CA VAL A 67 -7.00 -2.29 4.16
C VAL A 67 -6.16 -2.93 5.25
N SER A 68 -5.48 -2.11 6.04
CA SER A 68 -4.70 -2.56 7.21
C SER A 68 -3.63 -3.60 6.89
N HIS A 69 -3.19 -3.66 5.63
CA HIS A 69 -2.02 -4.43 5.23
C HIS A 69 -0.73 -3.76 5.72
N ARG A 70 0.39 -4.43 5.56
CA ARG A 70 1.72 -3.88 5.81
C ARG A 70 2.50 -3.80 4.51
N THR A 71 3.28 -2.74 4.38
CA THR A 71 4.15 -2.54 3.24
C THR A 71 5.59 -2.39 3.72
N LEU A 72 6.50 -3.06 3.05
CA LEU A 72 7.93 -2.99 3.29
C LEU A 72 8.64 -2.80 1.96
N LEU A 73 9.66 -1.97 1.93
CA LEU A 73 10.50 -1.79 0.76
C LEU A 73 11.90 -2.34 1.04
N ILE A 74 12.37 -3.23 0.18
CA ILE A 74 13.72 -3.81 0.24
C ILE A 74 14.35 -3.70 -1.14
N GLY A 75 15.37 -2.85 -1.26
CA GLY A 75 15.94 -2.52 -2.56
C GLY A 75 14.88 -1.88 -3.46
N HIS A 76 14.67 -2.44 -4.64
CA HIS A 76 13.64 -2.01 -5.59
C HIS A 76 12.34 -2.85 -5.52
N TYR A 77 12.20 -3.68 -4.50
CA TYR A 77 11.01 -4.49 -4.29
C TYR A 77 10.12 -3.94 -3.19
N MET A 78 8.87 -3.72 -3.51
CA MET A 78 7.84 -3.39 -2.53
C MET A 78 7.03 -4.63 -2.17
N TYR A 79 6.96 -4.93 -0.88
CA TYR A 79 6.22 -6.08 -0.36
C TYR A 79 4.93 -5.59 0.30
N VAL A 80 3.84 -6.31 0.05
CA VAL A 80 2.53 -6.10 0.69
C VAL A 80 2.14 -7.38 1.38
N LEU A 81 1.90 -7.30 2.69
CA LEU A 81 1.56 -8.43 3.54
C LEU A 81 0.18 -8.28 4.14
N GLY A 82 -0.66 -9.28 3.98
CA GLY A 82 -1.92 -9.45 4.68
C GLY A 82 -2.92 -8.33 4.45
N GLY A 83 -3.62 -7.94 5.50
CA GLY A 83 -4.73 -7.00 5.45
C GLY A 83 -6.07 -7.69 5.27
N GLY A 84 -7.10 -6.91 4.95
CA GLY A 84 -8.43 -7.44 4.74
C GLY A 84 -9.28 -6.59 3.81
N SER A 85 -10.41 -7.13 3.39
CA SER A 85 -11.41 -6.44 2.59
C SER A 85 -12.81 -6.95 2.97
N GLY A 86 -13.60 -6.10 3.61
CA GLY A 86 -14.89 -6.51 4.16
C GLY A 86 -14.72 -7.61 5.23
N SER A 87 -15.36 -8.76 5.02
CA SER A 87 -15.25 -9.93 5.90
C SER A 87 -14.06 -10.85 5.59
N ARG A 88 -13.29 -10.55 4.52
CA ARG A 88 -12.14 -11.37 4.10
C ARG A 88 -10.86 -10.86 4.74
N SER A 89 -10.08 -11.78 5.31
CA SER A 89 -8.71 -11.53 5.76
C SER A 89 -7.73 -12.18 4.80
N PHE A 90 -6.67 -11.48 4.49
CA PHE A 90 -5.60 -11.95 3.62
C PHE A 90 -4.38 -12.35 4.43
N ASN A 91 -3.71 -13.37 3.97
CA ASN A 91 -2.54 -13.95 4.60
C ASN A 91 -1.44 -14.23 3.57
N ASP A 92 -1.49 -13.51 2.50
CA ASP A 92 -0.58 -13.59 1.39
C ASP A 92 0.53 -12.55 1.51
N LEU A 93 1.66 -12.84 0.89
CA LEU A 93 2.74 -11.91 0.67
C LEU A 93 2.84 -11.66 -0.83
N ARG A 94 2.69 -10.41 -1.24
CA ARG A 94 2.85 -9.97 -2.62
C ARG A 94 4.09 -9.10 -2.74
N ARG A 95 4.80 -9.24 -3.86
CA ARG A 95 5.98 -8.46 -4.17
C ARG A 95 5.77 -7.70 -5.47
N LEU A 96 6.06 -6.41 -5.48
CA LEU A 96 6.12 -5.59 -6.68
C LEU A 96 7.58 -5.30 -7.01
N ASP A 97 7.96 -5.57 -8.23
CA ASP A 97 9.21 -5.08 -8.80
C ASP A 97 8.96 -3.65 -9.33
N LEU A 98 9.62 -2.66 -8.73
CA LEU A 98 9.46 -1.25 -9.11
C LEU A 98 10.10 -0.88 -10.45
N TYR A 99 10.95 -1.74 -11.03
CA TYR A 99 11.49 -1.52 -12.36
C TYR A 99 10.56 -2.02 -13.45
N THR A 100 9.99 -3.21 -13.25
CA THR A 100 9.10 -3.83 -14.25
C THR A 100 7.63 -3.51 -14.00
N MET A 101 7.28 -2.96 -12.82
CA MET A 101 5.91 -2.71 -12.37
C MET A 101 5.03 -3.96 -12.41
N ARG A 102 5.60 -5.09 -12.02
CA ARG A 102 4.92 -6.39 -12.02
C ARG A 102 4.82 -6.97 -10.61
N TRP A 103 3.60 -7.36 -10.25
CA TRP A 103 3.28 -8.04 -9.00
C TRP A 103 3.48 -9.54 -9.11
N GLU A 104 3.96 -10.13 -8.05
CA GLU A 104 4.16 -11.57 -7.90
C GLU A 104 3.63 -12.05 -6.55
N LEU A 105 2.96 -13.20 -6.55
CA LEU A 105 2.64 -13.92 -5.32
C LEU A 105 3.90 -14.61 -4.81
N MET A 106 4.30 -14.30 -3.59
CA MET A 106 5.46 -14.93 -2.97
C MET A 106 5.05 -16.20 -2.23
N PRO A 107 5.75 -17.31 -2.43
CA PRO A 107 5.51 -18.50 -1.63
C PRO A 107 5.92 -18.22 -0.18
N THR A 108 4.99 -18.39 0.73
CA THR A 108 5.24 -18.29 2.16
C THR A 108 5.30 -19.68 2.77
N ARG A 109 6.27 -19.91 3.65
CA ARG A 109 6.38 -21.14 4.44
C ARG A 109 5.96 -20.86 5.87
N GLY A 110 5.18 -21.77 6.45
CA GLY A 110 4.70 -21.68 7.82
C GLY A 110 3.19 -21.52 7.91
N GLU A 111 2.64 -21.87 9.08
CA GLU A 111 1.26 -21.56 9.40
C GLU A 111 1.15 -20.09 9.74
N ALA A 112 0.43 -19.39 8.90
CA ALA A 112 0.09 -18.04 9.27
C ALA A 112 -0.92 -18.07 10.41
N ARG A 113 -0.59 -17.43 11.48
CA ARG A 113 -1.57 -17.15 12.53
C ARG A 113 -2.73 -16.42 11.89
N PRO A 114 -3.99 -16.88 12.08
CA PRO A 114 -5.13 -16.10 11.66
C PRO A 114 -4.99 -14.71 12.29
N PRO A 115 -5.30 -13.64 11.55
CA PRO A 115 -5.27 -12.32 12.13
C PRO A 115 -6.17 -12.33 13.35
N LEU A 116 -5.60 -12.05 14.51
CA LEU A 116 -6.38 -11.78 15.70
C LEU A 116 -7.32 -10.65 15.32
N LEU A 117 -8.63 -10.90 15.39
CA LEU A 117 -9.63 -9.85 15.31
C LEU A 117 -9.16 -8.71 16.23
N PRO A 118 -9.26 -7.46 15.80
CA PRO A 118 -8.85 -6.34 16.62
C PRO A 118 -9.82 -6.17 17.78
N THR A 119 -9.71 -7.06 18.75
CA THR A 119 -10.18 -6.80 20.08
C THR A 119 -9.00 -6.20 20.82
N THR A 120 -9.11 -4.92 21.10
CA THR A 120 -8.23 -4.15 21.95
C THR A 120 -6.95 -3.59 21.29
N THR A 121 -6.84 -2.28 21.42
CA THR A 121 -5.65 -1.39 21.40
C THR A 121 -4.43 -1.92 20.65
N PRO A 122 -3.94 -1.18 19.66
CA PRO A 122 -2.70 -1.52 18.99
C PRO A 122 -1.57 -1.56 20.02
N THR A 123 -1.11 -2.75 20.33
CA THR A 123 0.09 -2.90 21.14
C THR A 123 1.27 -2.24 20.42
N HIS A 124 2.11 -1.63 21.19
CA HIS A 124 3.26 -0.80 20.80
C HIS A 124 4.18 -1.43 19.72
N GLU A 125 4.15 -2.73 19.53
CA GLU A 125 4.97 -3.46 18.56
C GLU A 125 4.58 -3.25 17.09
N VAL A 126 3.33 -2.90 16.82
CA VAL A 126 2.83 -2.67 15.45
C VAL A 126 3.33 -1.34 14.89
N TYR A 127 3.69 -0.38 15.74
CA TYR A 127 4.22 0.92 15.32
C TYR A 127 5.69 0.89 14.88
N TYR A 128 6.46 -0.12 15.29
CA TYR A 128 7.89 -0.16 14.97
C TYR A 128 8.20 -0.58 13.54
N ALA A 129 7.36 -1.38 12.90
CA ALA A 129 7.60 -1.83 11.53
C ALA A 129 7.49 -0.70 10.48
N CYS A 130 6.75 0.37 10.77
CA CYS A 130 6.63 1.52 9.87
C CYS A 130 7.74 2.58 10.05
N ARG A 131 8.59 2.47 11.07
CA ARG A 131 9.64 3.47 11.34
C ARG A 131 11.00 3.18 10.73
N TYR A 132 11.25 1.97 10.28
CA TYR A 132 12.54 1.60 9.70
C TYR A 132 12.39 1.23 8.23
N THR A 133 12.17 2.23 7.40
CA THR A 133 12.51 2.10 5.99
C THR A 133 14.02 2.21 5.89
N MET A 134 14.69 1.08 5.67
CA MET A 134 16.10 1.13 5.29
C MET A 134 16.24 1.92 3.99
N PRO A 135 17.26 2.76 3.85
CA PRO A 135 17.48 3.46 2.59
C PRO A 135 17.71 2.46 1.47
N CYS A 136 17.07 2.69 0.34
CA CYS A 136 17.42 2.02 -0.90
C CYS A 136 18.90 2.31 -1.20
N ARG A 137 19.73 1.29 -1.26
CA ARG A 137 21.08 1.35 -1.82
C ARG A 137 21.10 0.64 -3.16
#